data_c80b26394c612d8ff33bb23f8d72d0f5
#
_entry.id   c80b26394c612d8ff33bb23f8d72d0f5
#
_cell.length_a   1.000
_cell.length_b   1.000
_cell.length_c   1.000
_cell.angle_alpha   90.00
_cell.angle_beta   90.00
_cell.angle_gamma   90.00
#
_symmetry.space_group_name_H-M   'P 1'
#
loop_
_entity.id
_entity.type
_entity.pdbx_description
1 polymer ?
#
loop_
_entity_poly.entity_id
_entity_poly.type
_entity_poly.pdbx_seq_one_letter_code
_entity_poly.pdbx_strand_id
1 'polypeptide(L)'
;HQIPIEKLGKEGEVMAHAIEACVHCGFCLPTCPTYVVLQEEMDSPRGRIFLMKEVLEGNLKLEEALPYLDRCLACQACVTACPSGVPYGELIATFRLWSEEKRHRFPLERVFRLGLLRTLPYPERFRPLAKLGAGLKPLLKPLPLPKPLKAPLALLPDRLPEEAPYGEVYPAKGERKARVGILLGCAQRVLRPSINQATIQVL
;
A
#
# COMPACT_ATOMS: atom_id res chain seq x y z
N HIS A 1 -25.74 13.14 0.68
CA HIS A 1 -24.46 13.22 1.43
C HIS A 1 -24.31 14.65 1.96
N GLN A 2 -23.88 14.78 3.20
CA GLN A 2 -23.69 16.08 3.88
C GLN A 2 -22.22 16.32 4.23
N ILE A 3 -21.32 15.97 3.29
CA ILE A 3 -19.89 16.18 3.49
C ILE A 3 -19.59 17.68 3.51
N PRO A 4 -18.93 18.20 4.56
CA PRO A 4 -18.68 19.64 4.71
C PRO A 4 -17.49 20.09 3.82
N ILE A 5 -17.70 20.14 2.51
CA ILE A 5 -16.68 20.47 1.50
C ILE A 5 -16.01 21.81 1.81
N GLU A 6 -16.79 22.83 2.25
CA GLU A 6 -16.25 24.15 2.58
C GLU A 6 -15.16 24.11 3.68
N LYS A 7 -15.25 23.16 4.62
CA LYS A 7 -14.26 22.99 5.70
C LYS A 7 -13.05 22.16 5.27
N LEU A 8 -13.19 21.34 4.23
CA LEU A 8 -12.18 20.39 3.77
C LEU A 8 -11.43 20.89 2.52
N GLY A 9 -11.92 21.98 1.87
CA GLY A 9 -11.31 22.53 0.68
C GLY A 9 -11.24 21.55 -0.50
N LYS A 10 -10.20 21.67 -1.32
CA LYS A 10 -9.99 20.80 -2.50
C LYS A 10 -9.98 19.31 -2.20
N GLU A 11 -9.46 18.91 -1.04
CA GLU A 11 -9.47 17.51 -0.61
C GLU A 11 -10.90 17.02 -0.37
N GLY A 12 -11.75 17.88 0.19
CA GLY A 12 -13.17 17.60 0.38
C GLY A 12 -13.92 17.40 -0.94
N GLU A 13 -13.64 18.19 -1.96
CA GLU A 13 -14.24 18.04 -3.29
C GLU A 13 -13.89 16.68 -3.92
N VAL A 14 -12.61 16.30 -3.89
CA VAL A 14 -12.14 15.00 -4.42
C VAL A 14 -12.81 13.84 -3.70
N MET A 15 -12.87 13.90 -2.36
CA MET A 15 -13.47 12.84 -1.55
C MET A 15 -14.99 12.77 -1.75
N ALA A 16 -15.69 13.91 -1.77
CA ALA A 16 -17.14 13.96 -1.98
C ALA A 16 -17.51 13.40 -3.35
N HIS A 17 -16.85 13.83 -4.43
CA HIS A 17 -17.09 13.34 -5.78
C HIS A 17 -16.95 11.81 -5.87
N ALA A 18 -15.90 11.25 -5.28
CA ALA A 18 -15.68 9.81 -5.32
C ALA A 18 -16.71 9.01 -4.49
N ILE A 19 -17.15 9.56 -3.35
CA ILE A 19 -18.16 8.95 -2.49
C ILE A 19 -19.54 8.99 -3.17
N GLU A 20 -19.91 10.10 -3.80
CA GLU A 20 -21.17 10.28 -4.51
C GLU A 20 -21.30 9.38 -5.75
N ALA A 21 -20.19 9.09 -6.42
CA ALA A 21 -20.17 8.19 -7.57
C ALA A 21 -20.48 6.72 -7.18
N CYS A 22 -20.41 6.36 -5.89
CA CYS A 22 -20.60 4.99 -5.44
C CYS A 22 -22.08 4.65 -5.25
N VAL A 23 -22.60 3.74 -6.07
CA VAL A 23 -23.98 3.21 -5.97
C VAL A 23 -24.09 1.93 -5.12
N HIS A 24 -23.04 1.56 -4.40
CA HIS A 24 -22.99 0.39 -3.51
C HIS A 24 -23.38 -0.96 -4.15
N CYS A 25 -23.25 -1.15 -5.46
CA CYS A 25 -23.65 -2.34 -6.21
C CYS A 25 -22.90 -3.63 -5.84
N GLY A 26 -21.69 -3.54 -5.27
CA GLY A 26 -20.93 -4.70 -4.80
C GLY A 26 -20.01 -5.37 -5.82
N PHE A 27 -19.95 -4.92 -7.08
CA PHE A 27 -19.04 -5.51 -8.10
C PHE A 27 -17.56 -5.47 -7.72
N CYS A 28 -17.16 -4.56 -6.83
CA CYS A 28 -15.80 -4.46 -6.32
C CYS A 28 -15.44 -5.50 -5.24
N LEU A 29 -16.40 -6.24 -4.66
CA LEU A 29 -16.16 -7.16 -3.55
C LEU A 29 -15.25 -8.33 -3.94
N PRO A 30 -15.57 -9.10 -5.01
CA PRO A 30 -14.78 -10.27 -5.38
C PRO A 30 -13.36 -9.93 -5.85
N THR A 31 -13.10 -8.68 -6.24
CA THR A 31 -11.78 -8.23 -6.68
C THR A 31 -10.91 -7.72 -5.53
N CYS A 32 -11.49 -7.50 -4.35
CA CYS A 32 -10.77 -6.96 -3.21
C CYS A 32 -10.08 -8.07 -2.40
N PRO A 33 -8.73 -8.14 -2.36
CA PRO A 33 -8.04 -9.22 -1.65
C PRO A 33 -8.32 -9.23 -0.15
N THR A 34 -8.50 -8.07 0.48
CA THR A 34 -8.82 -7.99 1.91
C THR A 34 -10.22 -8.50 2.21
N TYR A 35 -11.20 -8.19 1.37
CA TYR A 35 -12.55 -8.71 1.50
C TYR A 35 -12.61 -10.23 1.28
N VAL A 36 -11.95 -10.73 0.23
CA VAL A 36 -11.93 -12.18 -0.08
C VAL A 36 -11.34 -13.00 1.06
N VAL A 37 -10.30 -12.49 1.73
CA VAL A 37 -9.61 -13.20 2.81
C VAL A 37 -10.33 -13.05 4.16
N LEU A 38 -10.81 -11.85 4.50
CA LEU A 38 -11.36 -11.53 5.81
C LEU A 38 -12.89 -11.70 5.88
N GLN A 39 -13.58 -11.63 4.74
CA GLN A 39 -15.04 -11.71 4.59
C GLN A 39 -15.80 -10.69 5.46
N GLU A 40 -15.13 -9.58 5.77
CA GLU A 40 -15.69 -8.47 6.55
C GLU A 40 -16.10 -7.33 5.60
N GLU A 41 -17.35 -6.90 5.65
CA GLU A 41 -17.86 -5.86 4.74
C GLU A 41 -17.09 -4.56 4.86
N MET A 42 -16.67 -4.18 6.09
CA MET A 42 -15.88 -2.96 6.30
C MET A 42 -14.48 -3.02 5.69
N ASP A 43 -13.98 -4.21 5.34
CA ASP A 43 -12.72 -4.43 4.61
C ASP A 43 -12.92 -4.46 3.09
N SER A 44 -14.15 -4.28 2.61
CA SER A 44 -14.46 -4.13 1.18
C SER A 44 -14.25 -2.70 0.68
N PRO A 45 -14.11 -2.47 -0.64
CA PRO A 45 -14.00 -1.11 -1.17
C PRO A 45 -15.23 -0.26 -0.87
N ARG A 46 -16.44 -0.80 -1.08
CA ARG A 46 -17.69 -0.06 -0.79
C ARG A 46 -17.89 0.17 0.71
N GLY A 47 -17.53 -0.80 1.56
CA GLY A 47 -17.57 -0.64 3.01
C GLY A 47 -16.62 0.46 3.49
N ARG A 48 -15.40 0.53 2.91
CA ARG A 48 -14.47 1.62 3.19
C ARG A 48 -14.97 2.98 2.71
N ILE A 49 -15.64 3.05 1.55
CA ILE A 49 -16.29 4.28 1.07
C ILE A 49 -17.35 4.73 2.08
N PHE A 50 -18.15 3.81 2.57
CA PHE A 50 -19.16 4.10 3.59
C PHE A 50 -18.50 4.62 4.88
N LEU A 51 -17.46 3.96 5.39
CA LEU A 51 -16.74 4.42 6.58
C LEU A 51 -16.14 5.82 6.40
N MET A 52 -15.51 6.08 5.25
CA MET A 52 -14.95 7.41 4.95
C MET A 52 -16.04 8.48 4.92
N LYS A 53 -17.19 8.18 4.32
CA LYS A 53 -18.36 9.05 4.31
C LYS A 53 -18.81 9.39 5.73
N GLU A 54 -19.06 8.37 6.56
CA GLU A 54 -19.54 8.56 7.93
C GLU A 54 -18.55 9.36 8.81
N VAL A 55 -17.25 9.17 8.58
CA VAL A 55 -16.22 9.99 9.26
C VAL A 55 -16.27 11.45 8.80
N LEU A 56 -16.39 11.71 7.49
CA LEU A 56 -16.41 13.07 6.95
C LEU A 56 -17.69 13.82 7.33
N GLU A 57 -18.81 13.13 7.47
CA GLU A 57 -20.10 13.68 7.94
C GLU A 57 -20.14 13.85 9.47
N GLY A 58 -19.14 13.31 10.21
CA GLY A 58 -19.06 13.42 11.66
C GLY A 58 -19.89 12.40 12.44
N ASN A 59 -20.45 11.39 11.76
CA ASN A 59 -21.27 10.34 12.36
C ASN A 59 -20.42 9.21 12.97
N LEU A 60 -19.16 9.05 12.52
CA LEU A 60 -18.24 8.03 12.98
C LEU A 60 -16.91 8.69 13.39
N LYS A 61 -16.30 8.20 14.46
CA LYS A 61 -14.96 8.64 14.86
C LYS A 61 -13.89 8.07 13.92
N LEU A 62 -12.89 8.87 13.62
CA LEU A 62 -11.79 8.47 12.73
C LEU A 62 -11.10 7.18 13.21
N GLU A 63 -10.88 7.06 14.52
CA GLU A 63 -10.20 5.92 15.13
C GLU A 63 -10.92 4.59 14.92
N GLU A 64 -12.24 4.62 14.78
CA GLU A 64 -13.06 3.42 14.53
C GLU A 64 -12.95 2.95 13.07
N ALA A 65 -12.78 3.88 12.12
CA ALA A 65 -12.63 3.58 10.72
C ALA A 65 -11.19 3.16 10.34
N LEU A 66 -10.17 3.73 11.01
CA LEU A 66 -8.76 3.55 10.68
C LEU A 66 -8.31 2.08 10.54
N PRO A 67 -8.71 1.12 11.40
CA PRO A 67 -8.29 -0.28 11.26
C PRO A 67 -8.65 -0.89 9.91
N TYR A 68 -9.81 -0.55 9.36
CA TYR A 68 -10.27 -1.03 8.06
C TYR A 68 -9.59 -0.31 6.89
N LEU A 69 -9.40 0.99 7.02
CA LEU A 69 -8.75 1.83 6.00
C LEU A 69 -7.25 1.51 5.88
N ASP A 70 -6.59 1.25 7.00
CA ASP A 70 -5.17 0.87 7.03
C ASP A 70 -4.91 -0.50 6.37
N ARG A 71 -5.84 -1.45 6.46
CA ARG A 71 -5.75 -2.76 5.81
C ARG A 71 -5.90 -2.71 4.30
N CYS A 72 -6.38 -1.60 3.72
CA CYS A 72 -6.44 -1.46 2.28
C CYS A 72 -5.05 -1.47 1.65
N LEU A 73 -4.81 -2.39 0.73
CA LEU A 73 -3.51 -2.54 0.05
C LEU A 73 -3.26 -1.49 -1.05
N ALA A 74 -4.22 -0.62 -1.33
CA ALA A 74 -4.19 0.36 -2.43
C ALA A 74 -3.86 -0.27 -3.81
N CYS A 75 -4.20 -1.54 -4.01
CA CYS A 75 -3.91 -2.30 -5.22
C CYS A 75 -4.77 -1.88 -6.43
N GLN A 76 -5.81 -1.08 -6.21
CA GLN A 76 -6.74 -0.52 -7.22
C GLN A 76 -7.51 -1.55 -8.07
N ALA A 77 -7.49 -2.84 -7.74
CA ALA A 77 -8.24 -3.87 -8.45
C ALA A 77 -9.77 -3.59 -8.47
N CYS A 78 -10.28 -2.86 -7.48
CA CYS A 78 -11.67 -2.45 -7.42
C CYS A 78 -12.05 -1.33 -8.41
N VAL A 79 -11.08 -0.56 -8.91
CA VAL A 79 -11.33 0.55 -9.85
C VAL A 79 -11.76 0.01 -11.21
N THR A 80 -11.05 -0.98 -11.74
CA THR A 80 -11.35 -1.59 -13.04
C THR A 80 -12.65 -2.41 -13.01
N ALA A 81 -13.08 -2.87 -11.84
CA ALA A 81 -14.32 -3.62 -11.66
C ALA A 81 -15.56 -2.73 -11.43
N CYS A 82 -15.36 -1.41 -11.25
CA CYS A 82 -16.44 -0.51 -10.90
C CYS A 82 -17.20 -0.01 -12.14
N PRO A 83 -18.49 -0.36 -12.33
CA PRO A 83 -19.27 0.12 -13.47
C PRO A 83 -19.60 1.63 -13.36
N SER A 84 -19.63 2.18 -12.14
CA SER A 84 -19.87 3.61 -11.90
C SER A 84 -18.60 4.46 -12.01
N GLY A 85 -17.44 3.86 -12.28
CA GLY A 85 -16.19 4.59 -12.46
C GLY A 85 -15.69 5.33 -11.22
N VAL A 86 -15.98 4.83 -10.00
CA VAL A 86 -15.53 5.46 -8.76
C VAL A 86 -14.02 5.63 -8.75
N PRO A 87 -13.47 6.83 -8.60
CA PRO A 87 -12.02 7.08 -8.52
C PRO A 87 -11.48 6.71 -7.13
N TYR A 88 -11.61 5.42 -6.77
CA TYR A 88 -11.27 4.92 -5.43
C TYR A 88 -9.79 5.13 -5.07
N GLY A 89 -8.89 5.09 -6.06
CA GLY A 89 -7.46 5.34 -5.84
C GLY A 89 -7.19 6.75 -5.30
N GLU A 90 -7.86 7.75 -5.88
CA GLU A 90 -7.77 9.14 -5.43
C GLU A 90 -8.42 9.33 -4.06
N LEU A 91 -9.61 8.75 -3.87
CA LEU A 91 -10.32 8.80 -2.60
C LEU A 91 -9.47 8.28 -1.44
N ILE A 92 -8.94 7.04 -1.55
CA ILE A 92 -8.19 6.43 -0.44
C ILE A 92 -6.86 7.14 -0.17
N ALA A 93 -6.21 7.67 -1.20
CA ALA A 93 -4.98 8.43 -1.06
C ALA A 93 -5.23 9.77 -0.36
N THR A 94 -6.22 10.53 -0.81
CA THR A 94 -6.60 11.83 -0.23
C THR A 94 -7.09 11.67 1.21
N PHE A 95 -7.95 10.67 1.48
CA PHE A 95 -8.43 10.41 2.84
C PHE A 95 -7.29 10.01 3.78
N ARG A 96 -6.34 9.19 3.33
CA ARG A 96 -5.17 8.82 4.13
C ARG A 96 -4.29 10.02 4.47
N LEU A 97 -4.08 10.93 3.51
CA LEU A 97 -3.33 12.16 3.73
C LEU A 97 -4.03 13.03 4.79
N TRP A 98 -5.30 13.32 4.60
CA TRP A 98 -6.14 14.08 5.52
C TRP A 98 -6.20 13.46 6.92
N SER A 99 -6.34 12.13 7.02
CA SER A 99 -6.41 11.42 8.30
C SER A 99 -5.07 11.37 9.04
N GLU A 100 -3.94 11.38 8.32
CA GLU A 100 -2.61 11.35 8.94
C GLU A 100 -2.33 12.58 9.78
N GLU A 101 -2.83 13.75 9.38
CA GLU A 101 -2.70 15.00 10.15
C GLU A 101 -3.51 14.98 11.45
N LYS A 102 -4.60 14.23 11.49
CA LYS A 102 -5.53 14.13 12.63
C LYS A 102 -5.23 12.95 13.56
N ARG A 103 -4.39 12.02 13.09
CA ARG A 103 -4.12 10.78 13.81
C ARG A 103 -3.10 10.96 14.92
N HIS A 104 -3.48 10.61 16.14
CA HIS A 104 -2.56 10.53 17.26
C HIS A 104 -1.78 9.21 17.22
N ARG A 105 -0.46 9.31 17.00
CA ARG A 105 0.46 8.16 16.99
C ARG A 105 1.32 8.14 18.24
N PHE A 106 1.52 6.97 18.80
CA PHE A 106 2.47 6.78 19.90
C PHE A 106 3.91 7.10 19.43
N PRO A 107 4.76 7.67 20.30
CA PRO A 107 6.14 8.02 19.94
C PRO A 107 6.95 6.85 19.35
N LEU A 108 6.79 5.64 19.90
CA LEU A 108 7.46 4.43 19.41
C LEU A 108 7.05 4.09 17.97
N GLU A 109 5.77 4.23 17.63
CA GLU A 109 5.28 4.03 16.27
C GLU A 109 5.90 5.04 15.29
N ARG A 110 6.02 6.31 15.71
CA ARG A 110 6.67 7.37 14.91
C ARG A 110 8.13 7.03 14.63
N VAL A 111 8.88 6.60 15.64
CA VAL A 111 10.29 6.20 15.49
C VAL A 111 10.42 5.01 14.54
N PHE A 112 9.58 3.99 14.71
CA PHE A 112 9.58 2.81 13.83
C PHE A 112 9.28 3.18 12.37
N ARG A 113 8.26 4.00 12.11
CA ARG A 113 7.91 4.48 10.76
C ARG A 113 9.05 5.31 10.15
N LEU A 114 9.65 6.20 10.93
CA LEU A 114 10.78 6.99 10.47
C LEU A 114 11.98 6.10 10.10
N GLY A 115 12.24 5.06 10.90
CA GLY A 115 13.23 4.05 10.59
C GLY A 115 12.95 3.34 9.26
N LEU A 116 11.71 2.89 9.05
CA LEU A 116 11.29 2.28 7.77
C LEU A 116 11.46 3.23 6.59
N LEU A 117 11.01 4.47 6.70
CA LEU A 117 11.10 5.47 5.63
C LEU A 117 12.55 5.84 5.28
N ARG A 118 13.48 5.75 6.24
CA ARG A 118 14.91 6.03 6.04
C ARG A 118 15.71 4.82 5.57
N THR A 119 15.15 3.64 5.61
CA THR A 119 15.85 2.39 5.24
C THR A 119 15.30 1.74 3.98
N LEU A 120 13.99 1.51 3.90
CA LEU A 120 13.37 0.79 2.77
C LEU A 120 13.62 1.42 1.39
N PRO A 121 13.57 2.76 1.22
CA PRO A 121 13.82 3.37 -0.09
C PRO A 121 15.28 3.27 -0.56
N TYR A 122 16.22 3.01 0.35
CA TYR A 122 17.66 3.02 0.10
C TYR A 122 18.22 1.60 0.18
N PRO A 123 18.50 0.95 -0.97
CA PRO A 123 18.97 -0.43 -1.00
C PRO A 123 20.25 -0.68 -0.21
N GLU A 124 21.16 0.28 -0.21
CA GLU A 124 22.44 0.24 0.52
C GLU A 124 22.25 0.19 2.05
N ARG A 125 21.14 0.73 2.55
CA ARG A 125 20.77 0.68 3.98
C ARG A 125 19.87 -0.53 4.27
N PHE A 126 18.96 -0.83 3.34
CA PHE A 126 18.00 -1.91 3.54
C PHE A 126 18.66 -3.29 3.44
N ARG A 127 19.59 -3.49 2.50
CA ARG A 127 20.24 -4.79 2.27
C ARG A 127 20.98 -5.36 3.49
N PRO A 128 21.84 -4.60 4.21
CA PRO A 128 22.50 -5.14 5.41
C PRO A 128 21.51 -5.47 6.52
N LEU A 129 20.46 -4.66 6.72
CA LEU A 129 19.41 -4.95 7.70
C LEU A 129 18.60 -6.21 7.33
N ALA A 130 18.28 -6.36 6.04
CA ALA A 130 17.59 -7.55 5.54
C ALA A 130 18.47 -8.81 5.67
N LYS A 131 19.78 -8.72 5.42
CA LYS A 131 20.73 -9.84 5.67
C LYS A 131 20.76 -10.23 7.13
N LEU A 132 20.86 -9.26 8.04
CA LEU A 132 20.84 -9.51 9.48
C LEU A 132 19.52 -10.16 9.90
N GLY A 133 18.39 -9.62 9.42
CA GLY A 133 17.06 -10.17 9.70
C GLY A 133 16.87 -11.59 9.18
N ALA A 134 17.35 -11.90 7.97
CA ALA A 134 17.31 -13.23 7.39
C ALA A 134 18.18 -14.24 8.20
N GLY A 135 19.37 -13.81 8.62
CA GLY A 135 20.25 -14.64 9.46
C GLY A 135 19.69 -14.91 10.85
N LEU A 136 18.99 -13.95 11.45
CA LEU A 136 18.35 -14.09 12.75
C LEU A 136 16.98 -14.81 12.69
N LYS A 137 16.38 -14.92 11.52
CA LYS A 137 15.04 -15.48 11.31
C LYS A 137 14.85 -16.87 11.95
N PRO A 138 15.77 -17.86 11.80
CA PRO A 138 15.60 -19.16 12.42
C PRO A 138 15.61 -19.11 13.95
N LEU A 139 16.39 -18.19 14.54
CA LEU A 139 16.46 -18.00 16.00
C LEU A 139 15.22 -17.28 16.54
N LEU A 140 14.66 -16.34 15.78
CA LEU A 140 13.53 -15.52 16.19
C LEU A 140 12.16 -16.17 15.90
N LYS A 141 12.11 -17.13 14.97
CA LYS A 141 10.87 -17.82 14.58
C LYS A 141 10.13 -18.51 15.73
N PRO A 142 10.80 -19.22 16.68
CA PRO A 142 10.12 -19.87 17.79
C PRO A 142 9.70 -18.91 18.91
N LEU A 143 10.18 -17.67 18.94
CA LEU A 143 9.86 -16.72 20.00
C LEU A 143 8.46 -16.09 19.80
N PRO A 144 7.72 -15.84 20.90
CA PRO A 144 6.44 -15.15 20.87
C PRO A 144 6.62 -13.65 20.62
N LEU A 145 7.04 -13.30 19.38
CA LEU A 145 7.25 -11.91 18.99
C LEU A 145 5.91 -11.17 18.79
N PRO A 146 5.82 -9.89 19.14
CA PRO A 146 4.66 -9.06 18.83
C PRO A 146 4.46 -8.96 17.32
N LYS A 147 3.18 -8.86 16.89
CA LYS A 147 2.78 -8.83 15.47
C LYS A 147 3.59 -7.85 14.59
N PRO A 148 3.91 -6.61 15.03
CA PRO A 148 4.69 -5.66 14.23
C PRO A 148 6.11 -6.12 13.90
N LEU A 149 6.72 -6.97 14.72
CA LEU A 149 8.05 -7.52 14.47
C LEU A 149 8.00 -8.85 13.71
N LYS A 150 6.95 -9.64 13.93
CA LYS A 150 6.77 -10.94 13.28
C LYS A 150 6.47 -10.82 11.79
N ALA A 151 5.65 -9.84 11.39
CA ALA A 151 5.25 -9.65 10.00
C ALA A 151 6.42 -9.31 9.06
N PRO A 152 7.32 -8.35 9.35
CA PRO A 152 8.51 -8.09 8.53
C PRO A 152 9.42 -9.30 8.40
N LEU A 153 9.63 -10.05 9.49
CA LEU A 153 10.45 -11.29 9.47
C LEU A 153 9.84 -12.37 8.58
N ALA A 154 8.51 -12.50 8.55
CA ALA A 154 7.82 -13.46 7.68
C ALA A 154 7.97 -13.11 6.19
N LEU A 155 8.06 -11.83 5.85
CA LEU A 155 8.25 -11.34 4.48
C LEU A 155 9.69 -11.48 3.97
N LEU A 156 10.68 -11.58 4.86
CA LEU A 156 12.07 -11.79 4.46
C LEU A 156 12.25 -13.21 3.90
N PRO A 157 12.97 -13.38 2.76
CA PRO A 157 13.38 -14.69 2.30
C PRO A 157 14.37 -15.33 3.28
N ASP A 158 14.46 -16.66 3.28
CA ASP A 158 15.39 -17.38 4.19
C ASP A 158 16.86 -17.13 3.81
N ARG A 159 17.11 -16.85 2.53
CA ARG A 159 18.41 -16.35 2.03
C ARG A 159 18.16 -15.16 1.11
N LEU A 160 18.88 -14.08 1.36
CA LEU A 160 18.84 -12.97 0.43
C LEU A 160 19.53 -13.34 -0.87
N PRO A 161 18.92 -13.01 -2.04
CA PRO A 161 19.57 -13.20 -3.31
C PRO A 161 20.81 -12.30 -3.43
N GLU A 162 21.72 -12.71 -4.30
CA GLU A 162 22.87 -11.89 -4.66
C GLU A 162 22.43 -10.56 -5.26
N GLU A 163 23.29 -9.55 -5.13
CA GLU A 163 23.03 -8.25 -5.71
C GLU A 163 23.08 -8.35 -7.23
N ALA A 164 22.00 -7.93 -7.89
CA ALA A 164 21.99 -7.79 -9.32
C ALA A 164 22.40 -6.37 -9.70
N PRO A 165 23.56 -6.18 -10.34
CA PRO A 165 23.90 -4.87 -10.88
C PRO A 165 22.91 -4.55 -12.01
N TYR A 166 22.37 -3.32 -11.98
CA TYR A 166 21.54 -2.80 -13.04
C TYR A 166 22.35 -1.79 -13.86
N GLY A 167 22.35 -1.96 -15.18
CA GLY A 167 22.88 -0.97 -16.09
C GLY A 167 21.95 0.25 -16.19
N GLU A 168 22.51 1.39 -16.51
CA GLU A 168 21.71 2.59 -16.76
C GLU A 168 20.86 2.47 -18.04
N VAL A 169 21.37 1.77 -19.03
CA VAL A 169 20.72 1.58 -20.33
C VAL A 169 20.91 0.13 -20.81
N TYR A 170 19.83 -0.44 -21.30
CA TYR A 170 19.82 -1.73 -21.96
C TYR A 170 19.46 -1.51 -23.44
N PRO A 171 20.35 -1.86 -24.39
CA PRO A 171 20.04 -1.74 -25.82
C PRO A 171 18.97 -2.75 -26.23
N ALA A 172 18.16 -2.39 -27.23
CA ALA A 172 17.20 -3.31 -27.83
C ALA A 172 17.94 -4.50 -28.49
N LYS A 173 17.39 -5.71 -28.37
CA LYS A 173 17.93 -6.94 -29.01
C LYS A 173 17.47 -7.12 -30.46
N GLY A 174 16.87 -6.15 -31.07
CA GLY A 174 16.36 -6.14 -32.44
C GLY A 174 16.02 -4.73 -32.87
N GLU A 175 15.02 -4.58 -33.72
CA GLU A 175 14.52 -3.26 -34.10
C GLU A 175 13.95 -2.52 -32.92
N ARG A 176 14.48 -1.33 -32.64
CA ARG A 176 14.01 -0.49 -31.53
C ARG A 176 12.66 0.10 -31.83
N LYS A 177 11.63 -0.35 -31.12
CA LYS A 177 10.25 0.15 -31.24
C LYS A 177 9.96 1.36 -30.35
N ALA A 178 10.57 1.38 -29.15
CA ALA A 178 10.33 2.45 -28.18
C ALA A 178 11.53 2.63 -27.23
N ARG A 179 11.48 3.67 -26.42
CA ARG A 179 12.34 3.88 -25.25
C ARG A 179 11.46 3.93 -24.01
N VAL A 180 11.72 3.04 -23.06
CA VAL A 180 10.93 2.91 -21.84
C VAL A 180 11.82 3.09 -20.61
N GLY A 181 11.26 3.64 -19.53
CA GLY A 181 11.92 3.70 -18.24
C GLY A 181 11.35 2.64 -17.31
N ILE A 182 12.21 1.95 -16.55
CA ILE A 182 11.81 0.94 -15.57
C ILE A 182 12.02 1.50 -14.17
N LEU A 183 10.96 1.52 -13.37
CA LEU A 183 11.04 1.81 -11.95
C LEU A 183 11.35 0.53 -11.17
N LEU A 184 12.56 0.39 -10.65
CA LEU A 184 13.06 -0.85 -10.05
C LEU A 184 12.40 -1.24 -8.71
N GLY A 185 11.67 -0.35 -8.08
CA GLY A 185 11.06 -0.56 -6.75
C GLY A 185 12.09 -0.63 -5.61
N CYS A 186 11.72 -0.12 -4.44
CA CYS A 186 12.65 0.03 -3.32
C CYS A 186 13.04 -1.32 -2.69
N ALA A 187 12.05 -2.07 -2.20
CA ALA A 187 12.28 -3.35 -1.54
C ALA A 187 12.52 -4.49 -2.54
N GLN A 188 11.87 -4.45 -3.72
CA GLN A 188 11.92 -5.51 -4.74
C GLN A 188 13.35 -5.75 -5.25
N ARG A 189 14.12 -4.68 -5.50
CA ARG A 189 15.51 -4.79 -5.96
C ARG A 189 16.45 -5.46 -4.96
N VAL A 190 16.08 -5.51 -3.68
CA VAL A 190 16.84 -6.19 -2.63
C VAL A 190 16.32 -7.62 -2.40
N LEU A 191 15.00 -7.79 -2.29
CA LEU A 191 14.38 -9.06 -1.91
C LEU A 191 14.15 -10.01 -3.10
N ARG A 192 13.89 -9.46 -4.29
CA ARG A 192 13.55 -10.21 -5.50
C ARG A 192 14.09 -9.54 -6.77
N PRO A 193 15.41 -9.39 -6.92
CA PRO A 193 16.02 -8.73 -8.09
C PRO A 193 15.71 -9.44 -9.41
N SER A 194 15.47 -10.75 -9.38
CA SER A 194 15.11 -11.56 -10.56
C SER A 194 13.85 -11.06 -11.28
N ILE A 195 12.90 -10.44 -10.57
CA ILE A 195 11.69 -9.89 -11.21
C ILE A 195 12.05 -8.74 -12.13
N ASN A 196 12.90 -7.81 -11.69
CA ASN A 196 13.36 -6.71 -12.54
C ASN A 196 14.20 -7.20 -13.72
N GLN A 197 15.07 -8.20 -13.49
CA GLN A 197 15.87 -8.80 -14.56
C GLN A 197 14.98 -9.46 -15.63
N ALA A 198 13.97 -10.23 -15.21
CA ALA A 198 13.01 -10.83 -16.13
C ALA A 198 12.22 -9.76 -16.90
N THR A 199 11.82 -8.67 -16.23
CA THR A 199 11.13 -7.54 -16.88
C THR A 199 12.01 -6.90 -17.97
N ILE A 200 13.30 -6.68 -17.70
CA ILE A 200 14.24 -6.13 -18.66
C ILE A 200 14.43 -7.07 -19.86
N GLN A 201 14.38 -8.39 -19.63
CA GLN A 201 14.54 -9.38 -20.70
C GLN A 201 13.33 -9.47 -21.63
N VAL A 202 12.13 -9.16 -21.13
CA VAL A 202 10.87 -9.21 -21.89
C VAL A 202 10.64 -7.92 -22.68
N LEU A 203 11.15 -6.80 -22.23
CA LEU A 203 11.05 -5.49 -22.89
C LEU A 203 12.11 -5.34 -24.00
#